data_fdad6088adf00b61473a7a4084f0442c
#
_entry.id   fdad6088adf00b61473a7a4084f0442c
#
_cell.length_a   1.000
_cell.length_b   1.000
_cell.length_c   1.000
_cell.angle_alpha   90.00
_cell.angle_beta   90.00
_cell.angle_gamma   90.00
#
_symmetry.space_group_name_H-M   'P 1'
#
loop_
_entity.id
_entity.type
_entity.pdbx_description
1 polymer ?
#
loop_
_entity_poly.entity_id
_entity_poly.type
_entity_poly.pdbx_seq_one_letter_code
_entity_poly.pdbx_strand_id
1 'polypeptide(L)'
;MSLRVGIAGYGIVGKTRHRVLSQHQAFNVVAVSDINFKENPAEIDNVNTYYDYKDLINKEDLDVLFVSLPNKLASEATLIGLKHGLHIFCEKPPAKTLEELYPIRDFLNENKDLKLMYGFNHRFHASIIDAINIIKDGSLGKVVNLRGVYGKSNMISFNQTDWRTKRSESGGGILLDQGIHMLDLMRYFAGDFTNVHAFISNSFWNFDVEDNAYVMMKSDSGIVAQLMSSATQWQHTFNLNITLEKGSLVLGGLRTSSKSYGEE
;
A
#
# COMPACT_ATOMS: atom_id res chain seq x y z
N MET A 1 -2.69 4.80 29.12
CA MET A 1 -2.39 6.02 28.34
C MET A 1 -2.63 5.69 26.88
N SER A 2 -3.19 6.60 26.10
CA SER A 2 -3.31 6.46 24.64
C SER A 2 -2.01 6.89 23.97
N LEU A 3 -1.65 6.24 22.86
CA LEU A 3 -0.50 6.60 22.04
C LEU A 3 -0.76 7.93 21.30
N ARG A 4 0.18 8.83 21.36
CA ARG A 4 0.14 10.14 20.67
C ARG A 4 0.54 9.97 19.23
N VAL A 5 -0.35 10.35 18.32
CA VAL A 5 -0.21 10.09 16.88
C VAL A 5 -0.06 11.38 16.10
N GLY A 6 0.97 11.42 15.25
CA GLY A 6 1.11 12.39 14.16
C GLY A 6 0.72 11.78 12.81
N ILE A 7 0.12 12.57 11.92
CA ILE A 7 -0.19 12.13 10.55
C ILE A 7 0.52 13.04 9.55
N ALA A 8 1.50 12.50 8.86
CA ALA A 8 2.20 13.16 7.75
C ALA A 8 1.45 12.92 6.43
N GLY A 9 0.87 13.97 5.85
CA GLY A 9 -0.03 13.91 4.70
C GLY A 9 -1.51 13.81 5.11
N TYR A 10 -2.25 14.90 4.95
CA TYR A 10 -3.66 14.99 5.36
C TYR A 10 -4.62 15.10 4.16
N GLY A 11 -4.29 14.38 3.08
CA GLY A 11 -5.16 14.13 1.95
C GLY A 11 -6.28 13.13 2.28
N ILE A 12 -6.89 12.51 1.25
CA ILE A 12 -8.00 11.55 1.42
C ILE A 12 -7.62 10.40 2.37
N VAL A 13 -6.42 9.84 2.21
CA VAL A 13 -5.95 8.71 3.02
C VAL A 13 -5.68 9.16 4.46
N GLY A 14 -4.95 10.25 4.67
CA GLY A 14 -4.66 10.78 6.01
C GLY A 14 -5.93 11.12 6.79
N LYS A 15 -6.93 11.76 6.15
CA LYS A 15 -8.25 12.01 6.75
C LYS A 15 -8.98 10.70 7.12
N THR A 16 -8.87 9.67 6.28
CA THR A 16 -9.45 8.36 6.58
C THR A 16 -8.76 7.71 7.78
N ARG A 17 -7.42 7.79 7.87
CA ARG A 17 -6.66 7.30 9.03
C ARG A 17 -7.04 8.05 10.30
N HIS A 18 -7.10 9.37 10.26
CA HIS A 18 -7.55 10.18 11.39
C HIS A 18 -8.92 9.71 11.91
N ARG A 19 -9.92 9.62 11.03
CA ARG A 19 -11.26 9.17 11.39
C ARG A 19 -11.27 7.81 12.07
N VAL A 20 -10.49 6.84 11.57
CA VAL A 20 -10.41 5.50 12.16
C VAL A 20 -9.71 5.52 13.52
N LEU A 21 -8.59 6.24 13.62
CA LEU A 21 -7.83 6.36 14.86
C LEU A 21 -8.64 7.03 15.97
N SER A 22 -9.42 8.07 15.65
CA SER A 22 -10.29 8.78 16.60
C SER A 22 -11.42 7.91 17.17
N GLN A 23 -11.73 6.78 16.52
CA GLN A 23 -12.70 5.81 17.03
C GLN A 23 -12.09 4.78 17.97
N HIS A 24 -10.77 4.79 18.15
CA HIS A 24 -10.05 3.77 18.91
C HIS A 24 -9.37 4.37 20.15
N GLN A 25 -9.77 3.92 21.34
CA GLN A 25 -9.31 4.48 22.63
C GLN A 25 -7.78 4.41 22.85
N ALA A 26 -7.07 3.53 22.15
CA ALA A 26 -5.62 3.41 22.28
C ALA A 26 -4.84 4.51 21.57
N PHE A 27 -5.48 5.34 20.74
CA PHE A 27 -4.82 6.37 19.93
C PHE A 27 -5.41 7.74 20.21
N ASN A 28 -4.53 8.74 20.19
CA ASN A 28 -4.90 10.15 20.23
C ASN A 28 -4.15 10.90 19.13
N VAL A 29 -4.86 11.32 18.08
CA VAL A 29 -4.26 12.14 17.01
C VAL A 29 -4.05 13.55 17.53
N VAL A 30 -2.79 13.95 17.70
CA VAL A 30 -2.41 15.25 18.26
C VAL A 30 -1.92 16.23 17.21
N ALA A 31 -1.45 15.75 16.06
CA ALA A 31 -0.93 16.61 15.01
C ALA A 31 -1.12 16.02 13.60
N VAL A 32 -1.32 16.89 12.62
CA VAL A 32 -1.39 16.52 11.20
C VAL A 32 -0.59 17.52 10.35
N SER A 33 -0.05 17.08 9.20
CA SER A 33 0.60 17.97 8.26
C SER A 33 0.11 17.77 6.82
N ASP A 34 0.00 18.87 6.08
CA ASP A 34 -0.29 18.85 4.64
C ASP A 34 0.24 20.13 3.98
N ILE A 35 0.74 20.02 2.75
CA ILE A 35 1.25 21.16 1.98
C ILE A 35 0.16 22.22 1.70
N ASN A 36 -1.10 21.81 1.68
CA ASN A 36 -2.23 22.72 1.48
C ASN A 36 -2.47 23.63 2.68
N PHE A 37 -1.93 23.32 3.86
CA PHE A 37 -2.10 24.17 5.06
C PHE A 37 -1.32 25.47 5.01
N LYS A 38 -0.43 25.65 4.04
CA LYS A 38 0.25 26.92 3.80
C LYS A 38 -0.71 28.02 3.38
N GLU A 39 -1.61 27.70 2.46
CA GLU A 39 -2.57 28.65 1.87
C GLU A 39 -3.96 28.56 2.55
N ASN A 40 -4.31 27.39 3.02
CA ASN A 40 -5.59 27.08 3.66
C ASN A 40 -5.33 26.35 5.00
N PRO A 41 -4.97 27.08 6.07
CA PRO A 41 -4.82 26.47 7.39
C PRO A 41 -6.11 25.75 7.78
N ALA A 42 -5.99 24.51 8.20
CA ALA A 42 -7.14 23.75 8.71
C ALA A 42 -7.23 23.95 10.22
N GLU A 43 -8.41 24.33 10.70
CA GLU A 43 -8.75 24.24 12.11
C GLU A 43 -9.38 22.87 12.37
N ILE A 44 -8.68 22.05 13.16
CA ILE A 44 -9.14 20.71 13.55
C ILE A 44 -9.11 20.70 15.07
N ASP A 45 -10.26 20.45 15.68
CA ASP A 45 -10.41 20.50 17.13
C ASP A 45 -9.35 19.64 17.85
N ASN A 46 -8.60 20.30 18.74
CA ASN A 46 -7.54 19.69 19.55
C ASN A 46 -6.40 19.00 18.76
N VAL A 47 -6.17 19.38 17.49
CA VAL A 47 -5.12 18.83 16.64
C VAL A 47 -4.26 19.96 16.08
N ASN A 48 -2.96 19.91 16.33
CA ASN A 48 -2.03 20.88 15.77
C ASN A 48 -1.82 20.63 14.26
N THR A 49 -1.78 21.71 13.49
CA THR A 49 -1.63 21.62 12.03
C THR A 49 -0.31 22.19 11.58
N TYR A 50 0.37 21.50 10.67
CA TYR A 50 1.69 21.86 10.15
C TYR A 50 1.68 21.85 8.62
N TYR A 51 2.39 22.79 8.01
CA TYR A 51 2.65 22.78 6.56
C TYR A 51 3.65 21.68 6.18
N ASP A 52 4.72 21.53 6.95
CA ASP A 52 5.78 20.55 6.72
C ASP A 52 5.71 19.42 7.75
N TYR A 53 5.77 18.17 7.27
CA TYR A 53 5.81 17.00 8.15
C TYR A 53 7.08 16.92 9.01
N LYS A 54 8.18 17.55 8.57
CA LYS A 54 9.42 17.62 9.36
C LYS A 54 9.20 18.51 10.60
N ASP A 55 8.47 19.60 10.45
CA ASP A 55 8.10 20.46 11.58
C ASP A 55 7.20 19.71 12.56
N LEU A 56 6.23 18.94 12.06
CA LEU A 56 5.37 18.10 12.89
C LEU A 56 6.23 17.10 13.72
N ILE A 57 7.15 16.38 13.07
CA ILE A 57 8.00 15.39 13.76
C ILE A 57 8.91 16.06 14.80
N ASN A 58 9.46 17.24 14.49
CA ASN A 58 10.41 17.92 15.37
C ASN A 58 9.76 18.64 16.56
N LYS A 59 8.49 19.09 16.43
CA LYS A 59 7.84 19.95 17.41
C LYS A 59 6.86 19.23 18.32
N GLU A 60 6.41 18.04 17.93
CA GLU A 60 5.42 17.28 18.68
C GLU A 60 6.05 16.12 19.44
N ASP A 61 5.55 15.88 20.65
CA ASP A 61 5.85 14.69 21.43
C ASP A 61 4.93 13.55 20.93
N LEU A 62 5.48 12.61 20.18
CA LEU A 62 4.75 11.54 19.50
C LEU A 62 5.26 10.16 19.93
N ASP A 63 4.36 9.18 19.89
CA ASP A 63 4.69 7.74 19.98
C ASP A 63 4.67 7.10 18.60
N VAL A 64 3.76 7.55 17.71
CA VAL A 64 3.51 6.93 16.41
C VAL A 64 3.37 7.99 15.32
N LEU A 65 3.98 7.74 14.17
CA LEU A 65 3.78 8.53 12.96
C LEU A 65 3.07 7.72 11.88
N PHE A 66 1.96 8.23 11.38
CA PHE A 66 1.28 7.73 10.18
C PHE A 66 1.77 8.52 8.96
N VAL A 67 2.39 7.82 8.01
CA VAL A 67 2.90 8.40 6.77
C VAL A 67 1.92 8.13 5.64
N SER A 68 1.23 9.19 5.18
CA SER A 68 0.22 9.15 4.10
C SER A 68 0.61 10.15 2.98
N LEU A 69 1.91 10.21 2.71
CA LEU A 69 2.54 11.11 1.74
C LEU A 69 2.65 10.44 0.35
N PRO A 70 2.88 11.22 -0.72
CA PRO A 70 3.29 10.68 -2.01
C PRO A 70 4.57 9.82 -1.92
N ASN A 71 4.71 8.85 -2.81
CA ASN A 71 5.81 7.85 -2.80
C ASN A 71 7.20 8.50 -2.68
N LYS A 72 7.39 9.67 -3.33
CA LYS A 72 8.64 10.43 -3.29
C LYS A 72 9.10 10.83 -1.87
N LEU A 73 8.15 11.03 -0.97
CA LEU A 73 8.40 11.53 0.39
C LEU A 73 8.23 10.44 1.45
N ALA A 74 7.60 9.31 1.11
CA ALA A 74 7.20 8.28 2.06
C ALA A 74 8.40 7.64 2.77
N SER A 75 9.45 7.27 2.03
CA SER A 75 10.64 6.65 2.59
C SER A 75 11.44 7.62 3.47
N GLU A 76 11.59 8.88 3.05
CA GLU A 76 12.27 9.91 3.83
C GLU A 76 11.54 10.16 5.16
N ALA A 77 10.23 10.40 5.11
CA ALA A 77 9.41 10.64 6.30
C ALA A 77 9.45 9.45 7.27
N THR A 78 9.39 8.23 6.73
CA THR A 78 9.51 6.99 7.51
C THR A 78 10.86 6.93 8.25
N LEU A 79 11.96 7.17 7.55
CA LEU A 79 13.29 7.12 8.15
C LEU A 79 13.50 8.22 9.20
N ILE A 80 13.02 9.44 8.93
CA ILE A 80 13.09 10.55 9.89
C ILE A 80 12.30 10.19 11.15
N GLY A 81 11.06 9.71 11.04
CA GLY A 81 10.25 9.32 12.18
C GLY A 81 10.91 8.20 13.00
N LEU A 82 11.47 7.17 12.36
CA LEU A 82 12.21 6.10 13.05
C LEU A 82 13.41 6.66 13.83
N LYS A 83 14.18 7.59 13.25
CA LYS A 83 15.33 8.24 13.91
C LYS A 83 14.91 9.09 15.11
N HIS A 84 13.67 9.56 15.17
CA HIS A 84 13.09 10.24 16.33
C HIS A 84 12.50 9.27 17.35
N GLY A 85 12.70 7.95 17.17
CA GLY A 85 12.21 6.93 18.09
C GLY A 85 10.73 6.59 17.95
N LEU A 86 10.08 7.00 16.85
CA LEU A 86 8.65 6.78 16.63
C LEU A 86 8.39 5.39 16.02
N HIS A 87 7.31 4.76 16.43
CA HIS A 87 6.71 3.67 15.66
C HIS A 87 6.06 4.22 14.40
N ILE A 88 6.13 3.48 13.29
CA ILE A 88 5.67 3.98 11.99
C ILE A 88 4.59 3.09 11.39
N PHE A 89 3.51 3.70 10.93
CA PHE A 89 2.62 3.15 9.94
C PHE A 89 2.78 3.94 8.63
N CYS A 90 3.30 3.29 7.59
CA CYS A 90 3.51 3.95 6.30
C CYS A 90 2.56 3.36 5.25
N GLU A 91 1.85 4.22 4.52
CA GLU A 91 1.00 3.80 3.39
C GLU A 91 1.83 3.18 2.27
N LYS A 92 1.15 2.37 1.49
CA LYS A 92 1.73 1.79 0.29
C LYS A 92 1.59 2.76 -0.92
N PRO A 93 2.49 2.73 -1.89
CA PRO A 93 3.82 2.12 -1.88
C PRO A 93 4.74 2.83 -0.88
N PRO A 94 5.65 2.07 -0.24
CA PRO A 94 6.50 2.65 0.82
C PRO A 94 7.62 3.55 0.29
N ALA A 95 7.92 3.47 -1.02
CA ALA A 95 8.99 4.19 -1.68
C ALA A 95 8.78 4.14 -3.21
N LYS A 96 9.57 4.90 -3.97
CA LYS A 96 9.64 4.83 -5.43
C LYS A 96 10.48 3.65 -5.91
N THR A 97 11.56 3.37 -5.20
CA THR A 97 12.53 2.31 -5.54
C THR A 97 12.91 1.49 -4.32
N LEU A 98 13.48 0.31 -4.57
CA LEU A 98 13.95 -0.57 -3.50
C LEU A 98 15.11 0.04 -2.70
N GLU A 99 15.99 0.77 -3.37
CA GLU A 99 17.17 1.42 -2.77
C GLU A 99 16.78 2.41 -1.67
N GLU A 100 15.64 3.10 -1.84
CA GLU A 100 15.11 4.03 -0.83
C GLU A 100 14.68 3.32 0.47
N LEU A 101 14.49 2.00 0.45
CA LEU A 101 14.11 1.19 1.61
C LEU A 101 15.31 0.61 2.39
N TYR A 102 16.49 0.53 1.78
CA TYR A 102 17.67 -0.04 2.45
C TYR A 102 18.04 0.70 3.75
N PRO A 103 18.09 2.04 3.79
CA PRO A 103 18.38 2.76 5.03
C PRO A 103 17.36 2.49 6.15
N ILE A 104 16.09 2.29 5.79
CA ILE A 104 15.00 1.97 6.74
C ILE A 104 15.22 0.57 7.32
N ARG A 105 15.49 -0.40 6.45
CA ARG A 105 15.77 -1.78 6.85
C ARG A 105 16.99 -1.85 7.78
N ASP A 106 18.05 -1.18 7.40
CA ASP A 106 19.33 -1.22 8.14
C ASP A 106 19.15 -0.57 9.52
N PHE A 107 18.46 0.57 9.60
CA PHE A 107 18.13 1.22 10.85
C PHE A 107 17.28 0.33 11.78
N LEU A 108 16.26 -0.35 11.25
CA LEU A 108 15.40 -1.25 12.04
C LEU A 108 16.13 -2.52 12.48
N ASN A 109 17.15 -2.96 11.74
CA ASN A 109 17.99 -4.07 12.17
C ASN A 109 18.74 -3.78 13.46
N GLU A 110 19.12 -2.53 13.67
CA GLU A 110 19.82 -2.04 14.87
C GLU A 110 18.84 -1.62 16.00
N ASN A 111 17.60 -1.26 15.65
CA ASN A 111 16.59 -0.72 16.58
C ASN A 111 15.34 -1.61 16.64
N LYS A 112 15.47 -2.80 17.23
CA LYS A 112 14.43 -3.86 17.24
C LYS A 112 13.15 -3.52 18.02
N ASP A 113 13.19 -2.55 18.92
CA ASP A 113 12.04 -2.12 19.70
C ASP A 113 11.06 -1.27 18.88
N LEU A 114 11.56 -0.60 17.83
CA LEU A 114 10.72 0.16 16.93
C LEU A 114 9.93 -0.75 15.99
N LYS A 115 8.71 -0.33 15.70
CA LYS A 115 7.79 -1.07 14.83
C LYS A 115 7.51 -0.27 13.58
N LEU A 116 7.62 -0.92 12.44
CA LEU A 116 7.20 -0.41 11.15
C LEU A 116 6.18 -1.36 10.54
N MET A 117 5.05 -0.80 10.13
CA MET A 117 4.03 -1.50 9.37
C MET A 117 3.73 -0.74 8.08
N TYR A 118 3.65 -1.46 6.97
CA TYR A 118 3.20 -0.91 5.69
C TYR A 118 1.73 -1.20 5.45
N GLY A 119 1.03 -0.26 4.81
CA GLY A 119 -0.42 -0.24 4.62
C GLY A 119 -0.96 -1.22 3.58
N PHE A 120 -0.53 -2.48 3.59
CA PHE A 120 -1.07 -3.55 2.74
C PHE A 120 -2.42 -4.05 3.28
N ASN A 121 -3.42 -3.19 3.21
CA ASN A 121 -4.73 -3.41 3.81
C ASN A 121 -5.49 -4.62 3.22
N HIS A 122 -5.19 -5.06 2.00
CA HIS A 122 -5.84 -6.23 1.40
C HIS A 122 -5.63 -7.50 2.21
N ARG A 123 -4.53 -7.65 2.94
CA ARG A 123 -4.30 -8.78 3.86
C ARG A 123 -5.37 -8.95 4.94
N PHE A 124 -6.11 -7.89 5.25
CA PHE A 124 -7.09 -7.82 6.33
C PHE A 124 -8.54 -7.91 5.84
N HIS A 125 -8.77 -8.13 4.55
CA HIS A 125 -10.09 -8.44 4.04
C HIS A 125 -10.54 -9.83 4.51
N ALA A 126 -11.83 -9.98 4.85
CA ALA A 126 -12.38 -11.23 5.37
C ALA A 126 -12.08 -12.42 4.45
N SER A 127 -12.31 -12.26 3.14
CA SER A 127 -12.04 -13.30 2.15
C SER A 127 -10.55 -13.73 2.10
N ILE A 128 -9.62 -12.80 2.33
CA ILE A 128 -8.18 -13.14 2.39
C ILE A 128 -7.85 -13.88 3.68
N ILE A 129 -8.43 -13.46 4.80
CA ILE A 129 -8.26 -14.13 6.10
C ILE A 129 -8.82 -15.56 6.01
N ASP A 130 -10.00 -15.74 5.44
CA ASP A 130 -10.61 -17.05 5.25
C ASP A 130 -9.78 -17.94 4.34
N ALA A 131 -9.28 -17.41 3.22
CA ALA A 131 -8.40 -18.15 2.31
C ALA A 131 -7.11 -18.62 3.01
N ILE A 132 -6.48 -17.76 3.82
CA ILE A 132 -5.31 -18.15 4.62
C ILE A 132 -5.64 -19.26 5.60
N ASN A 133 -6.78 -19.21 6.27
CA ASN A 133 -7.20 -20.22 7.22
C ASN A 133 -7.44 -21.58 6.53
N ILE A 134 -8.11 -21.58 5.37
CA ILE A 134 -8.34 -22.79 4.56
C ILE A 134 -7.02 -23.40 4.08
N ILE A 135 -6.07 -22.56 3.63
CA ILE A 135 -4.76 -23.05 3.20
C ILE A 135 -3.97 -23.63 4.38
N LYS A 136 -4.00 -22.99 5.54
CA LYS A 136 -3.32 -23.45 6.75
C LYS A 136 -3.93 -24.72 7.33
N ASP A 137 -5.23 -24.91 7.20
CA ASP A 137 -5.93 -26.16 7.58
C ASP A 137 -5.41 -27.37 6.79
N GLY A 138 -4.92 -27.17 5.57
CA GLY A 138 -4.30 -28.19 4.74
C GLY A 138 -5.27 -29.18 4.10
N SER A 139 -6.57 -29.03 4.32
CA SER A 139 -7.61 -29.94 3.78
C SER A 139 -7.62 -30.00 2.25
N LEU A 140 -7.31 -28.87 1.60
CA LEU A 140 -7.21 -28.76 0.15
C LEU A 140 -5.80 -29.07 -0.41
N GLY A 141 -4.85 -29.46 0.43
CA GLY A 141 -3.48 -29.72 0.03
C GLY A 141 -2.67 -28.44 -0.22
N LYS A 142 -1.55 -28.58 -0.95
CA LYS A 142 -0.62 -27.48 -1.21
C LYS A 142 -1.12 -26.55 -2.30
N VAL A 143 -0.69 -25.30 -2.24
CA VAL A 143 -0.87 -24.34 -3.35
C VAL A 143 -0.04 -24.79 -4.54
N VAL A 144 -0.66 -24.84 -5.71
CA VAL A 144 -0.06 -25.26 -6.99
C VAL A 144 0.28 -24.08 -7.87
N ASN A 145 -0.68 -23.15 -8.06
CA ASN A 145 -0.46 -21.93 -8.82
C ASN A 145 -1.43 -20.81 -8.39
N LEU A 146 -1.09 -19.57 -8.82
CA LEU A 146 -1.91 -18.37 -8.60
C LEU A 146 -2.10 -17.62 -9.92
N ARG A 147 -3.30 -17.06 -10.11
CA ARG A 147 -3.58 -16.16 -11.22
C ARG A 147 -4.35 -14.95 -10.71
N GLY A 148 -3.78 -13.75 -10.87
CA GLY A 148 -4.35 -12.50 -10.38
C GLY A 148 -4.57 -11.48 -11.49
N VAL A 149 -5.70 -10.80 -11.42
CA VAL A 149 -5.99 -9.59 -12.20
C VAL A 149 -6.36 -8.48 -11.23
N TYR A 150 -5.65 -7.36 -11.31
CA TYR A 150 -6.00 -6.16 -10.59
C TYR A 150 -6.03 -4.98 -11.55
N GLY A 151 -7.23 -4.57 -11.92
CA GLY A 151 -7.48 -3.61 -12.97
C GLY A 151 -8.34 -2.44 -12.56
N LYS A 152 -7.98 -1.25 -13.06
CA LYS A 152 -8.83 -0.06 -13.03
C LYS A 152 -9.59 0.09 -14.35
N SER A 153 -10.82 0.60 -14.25
CA SER A 153 -11.57 1.03 -15.43
C SER A 153 -10.84 2.16 -16.14
N ASN A 154 -10.76 2.08 -17.46
CA ASN A 154 -10.29 3.18 -18.31
C ASN A 154 -11.23 4.40 -18.27
N MET A 155 -12.46 4.25 -17.79
CA MET A 155 -13.42 5.36 -17.61
C MET A 155 -13.12 6.22 -16.39
N ILE A 156 -12.28 5.74 -15.47
CA ILE A 156 -11.74 6.56 -14.38
C ILE A 156 -10.42 7.14 -14.87
N SER A 157 -10.48 8.35 -15.38
CA SER A 157 -9.29 9.08 -15.77
C SER A 157 -8.36 9.22 -14.56
N PHE A 158 -7.12 8.78 -14.68
CA PHE A 158 -6.04 9.37 -13.91
C PHE A 158 -6.04 10.85 -14.26
N ASN A 159 -6.19 11.73 -13.27
CA ASN A 159 -6.04 13.13 -13.52
C ASN A 159 -4.59 13.35 -14.00
N GLN A 160 -4.40 13.85 -15.21
CA GLN A 160 -3.07 13.99 -15.84
C GLN A 160 -2.11 14.88 -15.07
N THR A 161 -2.63 15.70 -14.16
CA THR A 161 -1.82 16.52 -13.23
C THR A 161 -1.40 15.77 -11.98
N ASP A 162 -1.91 14.56 -11.76
CA ASP A 162 -1.60 13.77 -10.58
C ASP A 162 -0.12 13.33 -10.61
N TRP A 163 0.52 13.42 -9.46
CA TRP A 163 1.89 12.94 -9.24
C TRP A 163 2.06 11.45 -9.60
N ARG A 164 0.98 10.66 -9.54
CA ARG A 164 0.98 9.22 -9.91
C ARG A 164 1.30 8.95 -11.36
N THR A 165 1.14 9.92 -12.24
CA THR A 165 1.42 9.80 -13.68
C THR A 165 2.86 10.20 -14.03
N LYS A 166 3.65 10.64 -13.03
CA LYS A 166 5.04 11.11 -13.21
C LYS A 166 5.99 10.14 -12.50
N ARG A 167 6.85 9.47 -13.25
CA ARG A 167 7.83 8.51 -12.72
C ARG A 167 8.74 9.10 -11.63
N SER A 168 9.15 10.35 -11.80
CA SER A 168 9.99 11.05 -10.82
C SER A 168 9.33 11.19 -9.44
N GLU A 169 8.00 11.19 -9.38
CA GLU A 169 7.22 11.35 -8.14
C GLU A 169 6.70 10.01 -7.62
N SER A 170 6.20 9.16 -8.50
CA SER A 170 5.55 7.89 -8.15
C SER A 170 6.51 6.69 -8.15
N GLY A 171 7.58 6.71 -8.96
CA GLY A 171 8.49 5.59 -9.19
C GLY A 171 7.99 4.59 -10.23
N GLY A 172 6.68 4.46 -10.44
CA GLY A 172 6.05 3.56 -11.39
C GLY A 172 4.57 3.87 -11.56
N GLY A 173 3.89 3.14 -12.43
CA GLY A 173 2.49 3.31 -12.77
C GLY A 173 1.57 2.34 -12.04
N ILE A 174 0.69 1.70 -12.82
CA ILE A 174 -0.38 0.86 -12.27
C ILE A 174 0.14 -0.35 -11.48
N LEU A 175 1.30 -0.90 -11.86
CA LEU A 175 1.89 -2.02 -11.12
C LEU A 175 2.29 -1.61 -9.72
N LEU A 176 2.97 -0.46 -9.58
CA LEU A 176 3.41 0.04 -8.28
C LEU A 176 2.25 0.63 -7.46
N ASP A 177 1.28 1.33 -8.10
CA ASP A 177 0.15 1.94 -7.38
C ASP A 177 -0.86 0.90 -6.88
N GLN A 178 -1.19 -0.11 -7.70
CA GLN A 178 -2.22 -1.10 -7.38
C GLN A 178 -1.73 -2.55 -7.43
N GLY A 179 -1.00 -2.91 -8.46
CA GLY A 179 -0.49 -4.27 -8.61
C GLY A 179 0.34 -4.74 -7.43
N ILE A 180 0.97 -3.82 -6.70
CA ILE A 180 1.74 -4.12 -5.49
C ILE A 180 0.89 -4.83 -4.41
N HIS A 181 -0.40 -4.54 -4.30
CA HIS A 181 -1.30 -5.28 -3.41
C HIS A 181 -1.46 -6.74 -3.84
N MET A 182 -1.61 -6.98 -5.15
CA MET A 182 -1.74 -8.35 -5.66
C MET A 182 -0.43 -9.12 -5.53
N LEU A 183 0.70 -8.48 -5.79
CA LEU A 183 2.03 -9.06 -5.55
C LEU A 183 2.24 -9.42 -4.08
N ASP A 184 1.82 -8.54 -3.19
CA ASP A 184 1.89 -8.77 -1.75
C ASP A 184 1.05 -9.99 -1.33
N LEU A 185 -0.18 -10.11 -1.84
CA LEU A 185 -1.04 -11.28 -1.58
C LEU A 185 -0.46 -12.55 -2.19
N MET A 186 0.06 -12.51 -3.42
CA MET A 186 0.69 -13.66 -4.05
C MET A 186 1.88 -14.16 -3.24
N ARG A 187 2.74 -13.24 -2.75
CA ARG A 187 3.83 -13.60 -1.83
C ARG A 187 3.32 -14.15 -0.50
N TYR A 188 2.21 -13.64 -0.01
CA TYR A 188 1.60 -14.10 1.25
C TYR A 188 1.10 -15.54 1.16
N PHE A 189 0.60 -15.97 -0.02
CA PHE A 189 0.11 -17.33 -0.27
C PHE A 189 1.19 -18.32 -0.72
N ALA A 190 2.17 -17.86 -1.51
CA ALA A 190 3.14 -18.73 -2.19
C ALA A 190 4.58 -18.60 -1.68
N GLY A 191 4.87 -17.65 -0.81
CA GLY A 191 6.24 -17.29 -0.44
C GLY A 191 6.94 -16.41 -1.49
N ASP A 192 8.25 -16.30 -1.41
CA ASP A 192 9.03 -15.42 -2.28
C ASP A 192 9.18 -16.02 -3.69
N PHE A 193 9.19 -15.12 -4.68
CA PHE A 193 9.41 -15.45 -6.08
C PHE A 193 10.85 -15.10 -6.46
N THR A 194 11.57 -16.07 -6.99
CA THR A 194 13.00 -15.94 -7.36
C THR A 194 13.21 -15.80 -8.87
N ASN A 195 12.20 -16.17 -9.66
CA ASN A 195 12.25 -16.03 -11.12
C ASN A 195 11.05 -15.20 -11.58
N VAL A 196 11.32 -14.10 -12.31
CA VAL A 196 10.30 -13.14 -12.74
C VAL A 196 10.53 -12.73 -14.20
N HIS A 197 9.47 -12.83 -15.00
CA HIS A 197 9.42 -12.32 -16.36
C HIS A 197 8.21 -11.38 -16.51
N ALA A 198 8.40 -10.22 -17.12
CA ALA A 198 7.34 -9.23 -17.26
C ALA A 198 7.35 -8.54 -18.63
N PHE A 199 6.15 -8.24 -19.12
CA PHE A 199 5.91 -7.29 -20.20
C PHE A 199 5.20 -6.08 -19.62
N ILE A 200 5.73 -4.91 -19.90
CA ILE A 200 5.20 -3.62 -19.44
C ILE A 200 4.84 -2.79 -20.67
N SER A 201 3.67 -2.17 -20.64
CA SER A 201 3.23 -1.28 -21.74
C SER A 201 2.74 0.06 -21.21
N ASN A 202 2.78 1.06 -22.09
CA ASN A 202 2.23 2.38 -21.88
C ASN A 202 1.62 2.84 -23.23
N SER A 203 0.58 2.12 -23.66
CA SER A 203 0.04 2.24 -25.00
C SER A 203 -1.29 2.97 -25.08
N PHE A 204 -1.93 3.24 -23.97
CA PHE A 204 -3.25 3.85 -23.94
C PHE A 204 -3.23 5.26 -23.34
N TRP A 205 -2.72 5.42 -22.14
CA TRP A 205 -2.71 6.71 -21.43
C TRP A 205 -1.56 7.62 -21.84
N ASN A 206 -0.47 7.05 -22.34
CA ASN A 206 0.74 7.76 -22.79
C ASN A 206 1.33 8.70 -21.71
N PHE A 207 1.34 8.23 -20.45
CA PHE A 207 2.00 8.90 -19.34
C PHE A 207 3.48 8.52 -19.27
N ASP A 208 4.22 9.10 -18.32
CA ASP A 208 5.62 8.73 -18.02
C ASP A 208 5.76 7.42 -17.23
N VAL A 209 4.67 6.68 -17.04
CA VAL A 209 4.61 5.44 -16.27
C VAL A 209 3.78 4.39 -17.01
N GLU A 210 3.95 3.12 -16.65
CA GLU A 210 3.21 2.03 -17.28
C GLU A 210 1.71 2.08 -16.96
N ASP A 211 0.89 1.77 -17.97
CA ASP A 211 -0.56 1.58 -17.84
C ASP A 211 -0.97 0.11 -17.74
N ASN A 212 -0.09 -0.80 -18.15
CA ASN A 212 -0.28 -2.25 -18.03
C ASN A 212 1.04 -2.96 -17.67
N ALA A 213 0.92 -4.00 -16.86
CA ALA A 213 1.99 -4.93 -16.55
C ALA A 213 1.46 -6.37 -16.53
N TYR A 214 2.14 -7.25 -17.24
CA TYR A 214 1.87 -8.68 -17.32
C TYR A 214 3.07 -9.42 -16.77
N VAL A 215 2.90 -10.15 -15.68
CA VAL A 215 4.02 -10.72 -14.92
C VAL A 215 3.82 -12.21 -14.74
N MET A 216 4.85 -12.99 -15.02
CA MET A 216 4.97 -14.40 -14.69
C MET A 216 6.07 -14.57 -13.65
N MET A 217 5.76 -15.30 -12.56
CA MET A 217 6.68 -15.48 -11.44
C MET A 217 6.73 -16.94 -11.03
N LYS A 218 7.89 -17.39 -10.53
CA LYS A 218 8.06 -18.74 -9.98
C LYS A 218 8.80 -18.67 -8.65
N SER A 219 8.29 -19.36 -7.64
CA SER A 219 8.95 -19.50 -6.33
C SER A 219 9.95 -20.65 -6.34
N ASP A 220 10.83 -20.72 -5.34
CA ASP A 220 11.76 -21.85 -5.17
C ASP A 220 11.04 -23.16 -4.90
N SER A 221 9.85 -23.10 -4.30
CA SER A 221 8.99 -24.29 -4.10
C SER A 221 8.30 -24.78 -5.39
N GLY A 222 8.49 -24.07 -6.51
CA GLY A 222 7.93 -24.41 -7.83
C GLY A 222 6.55 -23.82 -8.11
N ILE A 223 5.94 -23.06 -7.20
CA ILE A 223 4.64 -22.42 -7.41
C ILE A 223 4.80 -21.34 -8.49
N VAL A 224 3.93 -21.38 -9.51
CA VAL A 224 3.87 -20.36 -10.56
C VAL A 224 2.74 -19.38 -10.28
N ALA A 225 3.02 -18.10 -10.42
CA ALA A 225 2.03 -17.03 -10.33
C ALA A 225 2.00 -16.18 -11.60
N GLN A 226 0.80 -15.82 -12.04
CA GLN A 226 0.55 -14.89 -13.14
C GLN A 226 -0.19 -13.66 -12.61
N LEU A 227 0.32 -12.47 -12.89
CA LEU A 227 -0.32 -11.21 -12.56
C LEU A 227 -0.56 -10.38 -13.84
N MET A 228 -1.77 -9.84 -13.95
CA MET A 228 -2.11 -8.72 -14.82
C MET A 228 -2.49 -7.52 -13.96
N SER A 229 -1.71 -6.45 -14.01
CA SER A 229 -2.05 -5.15 -13.40
C SER A 229 -2.32 -4.15 -14.53
N SER A 230 -3.49 -3.49 -14.51
CA SER A 230 -3.96 -2.74 -15.68
C SER A 230 -4.73 -1.49 -15.28
N ALA A 231 -4.49 -0.38 -15.99
CA ALA A 231 -5.28 0.86 -15.93
C ALA A 231 -6.20 1.02 -17.16
N THR A 232 -6.38 -0.04 -17.95
CA THR A 232 -7.12 0.00 -19.24
C THR A 232 -8.29 -0.98 -19.27
N GLN A 233 -8.82 -1.38 -18.10
CA GLN A 233 -10.00 -2.25 -18.00
C GLN A 233 -11.28 -1.44 -18.19
N TRP A 234 -12.34 -2.06 -18.75
CA TRP A 234 -13.64 -1.41 -18.88
C TRP A 234 -14.38 -1.24 -17.56
N GLN A 235 -14.08 -2.10 -16.60
CA GLN A 235 -14.62 -2.00 -15.23
C GLN A 235 -13.53 -2.36 -14.23
N HIS A 236 -13.68 -1.90 -13.00
CA HIS A 236 -12.77 -2.29 -11.94
C HIS A 236 -12.83 -3.80 -11.73
N THR A 237 -11.67 -4.40 -11.63
CA THR A 237 -11.54 -5.85 -11.48
C THR A 237 -10.51 -6.15 -10.40
N PHE A 238 -10.91 -6.92 -9.41
CA PHE A 238 -10.01 -7.64 -8.53
C PHE A 238 -10.41 -9.11 -8.57
N ASN A 239 -9.51 -9.95 -9.01
CA ASN A 239 -9.73 -11.40 -9.03
C ASN A 239 -8.40 -12.11 -8.77
N LEU A 240 -8.36 -12.96 -7.75
CA LEU A 240 -7.24 -13.82 -7.44
C LEU A 240 -7.73 -15.26 -7.33
N ASN A 241 -7.32 -16.10 -8.28
CA ASN A 241 -7.54 -17.53 -8.26
C ASN A 241 -6.33 -18.23 -7.66
N ILE A 242 -6.55 -19.10 -6.67
CA ILE A 242 -5.54 -19.93 -6.03
C ILE A 242 -5.93 -21.38 -6.30
N THR A 243 -5.12 -22.08 -7.06
CA THR A 243 -5.30 -23.53 -7.31
C THR A 243 -4.53 -24.30 -6.26
N LEU A 244 -5.20 -25.25 -5.61
CA LEU A 244 -4.62 -26.19 -4.67
C LEU A 244 -4.73 -27.62 -5.22
N GLU A 245 -4.07 -28.59 -4.58
CA GLU A 245 -4.07 -29.99 -5.04
C GLU A 245 -5.46 -30.62 -5.11
N LYS A 246 -6.39 -30.19 -4.23
CA LYS A 246 -7.74 -30.79 -4.11
C LYS A 246 -8.87 -29.79 -4.31
N GLY A 247 -8.57 -28.57 -4.79
CA GLY A 247 -9.59 -27.55 -5.00
C GLY A 247 -9.03 -26.22 -5.47
N SER A 248 -9.88 -25.21 -5.46
CA SER A 248 -9.48 -23.86 -5.79
C SER A 248 -10.22 -22.83 -4.92
N LEU A 249 -9.57 -21.69 -4.68
CA LEU A 249 -10.17 -20.52 -4.04
C LEU A 249 -10.22 -19.40 -5.06
N VAL A 250 -11.36 -18.72 -5.14
CA VAL A 250 -11.56 -17.55 -6.01
C VAL A 250 -11.89 -16.37 -5.13
N LEU A 251 -10.99 -15.39 -5.11
CA LEU A 251 -11.10 -14.19 -4.30
C LEU A 251 -11.41 -13.00 -5.23
N GLY A 252 -12.56 -12.37 -5.04
CA GLY A 252 -13.02 -11.23 -5.83
C GLY A 252 -13.63 -10.15 -4.96
N GLY A 253 -14.14 -9.09 -5.58
CA GLY A 253 -14.98 -8.09 -4.92
C GLY A 253 -14.34 -7.27 -3.82
N LEU A 254 -13.02 -7.08 -3.79
CA LEU A 254 -12.39 -6.27 -2.77
C LEU A 254 -12.81 -4.81 -2.90
N ARG A 255 -13.48 -4.30 -1.88
CA ARG A 255 -13.84 -2.88 -1.79
C ARG A 255 -12.64 -2.05 -1.35
N THR A 256 -12.36 -1.00 -2.07
CA THR A 256 -11.38 0.02 -1.66
C THR A 256 -12.10 1.32 -1.31
N SER A 257 -11.45 2.20 -0.53
CA SER A 257 -12.02 3.50 -0.13
C SER A 257 -12.36 4.43 -1.30
N SER A 258 -11.89 4.13 -2.51
CA SER A 258 -12.07 4.95 -3.71
C SER A 258 -13.18 4.49 -4.65
N LYS A 259 -14.22 3.81 -4.16
CA LYS A 259 -15.35 3.24 -4.90
C LYS A 259 -15.09 1.86 -5.51
N SER A 260 -15.93 0.96 -5.12
CA SER A 260 -16.21 -0.41 -5.60
C SER A 260 -15.32 -0.98 -6.69
N TYR A 261 -14.50 -1.95 -6.36
CA TYR A 261 -13.90 -2.88 -7.29
C TYR A 261 -14.80 -4.12 -7.36
N GLY A 262 -15.59 -4.18 -8.38
CA GLY A 262 -16.47 -5.32 -8.62
C GLY A 262 -17.56 -5.48 -7.58
N GLU A 263 -18.62 -6.15 -7.98
CA GLU A 263 -19.61 -6.70 -7.07
C GLU A 263 -19.08 -7.99 -6.46
N GLU A 264 -19.39 -8.21 -5.21
CA GLU A 264 -19.14 -9.47 -4.52
C GLU A 264 -19.95 -10.60 -5.12
#